data_4168bce96282125a9956b1cd5ebcc7e6
#
_entry.id   4168bce96282125a9956b1cd5ebcc7e6
#
_cell.length_a   1.000
_cell.length_b   1.000
_cell.length_c   1.000
_cell.angle_alpha   90.00
_cell.angle_beta   90.00
_cell.angle_gamma   90.00
#
_symmetry.space_group_name_H-M   'P 1'
#
loop_
_entity.id
_entity.type
_entity.pdbx_description
1 polymer ?
#
loop_
_entity_poly.entity_id
_entity_poly.type
_entity_poly.pdbx_seq_one_letter_code
_entity_poly.pdbx_strand_id
1 'polypeptide(L)'
;LRVDWARARMPVLAALKEEALNTKPLAGMKVAGCLHVTKETAVLIETIAAAGAEISWSGCNPLSTQDDVAAWLAAEGYSIHAWHGQSVEDFYWCIDKTLEFKPTLTLDDGADLIVRVHGEKSEYADGVIGGTEETTTGVHRLRAMGKAGDLKYPVIAVNDAITKWDFDNVYGTGQSTIDGILRATSVLIAGKTFVVAGYGHCGKGVAMRAQGMGANV
;
A
#
# COMPACT_ATOMS: atom_id res chain seq x y z
N LEU A 1 9.16 12.56 14.04
CA LEU A 1 9.86 11.52 14.80
C LEU A 1 9.69 10.11 14.21
N ARG A 2 8.44 9.63 13.95
CA ARG A 2 8.22 8.32 13.31
C ARG A 2 8.67 8.29 11.85
N VAL A 3 8.33 9.32 11.10
CA VAL A 3 8.72 9.47 9.69
C VAL A 3 10.24 9.61 9.56
N ASP A 4 10.90 10.35 10.45
CA ASP A 4 12.37 10.46 10.46
C ASP A 4 13.04 9.10 10.69
N TRP A 5 12.45 8.30 11.58
CA TRP A 5 12.92 6.93 11.80
C TRP A 5 12.80 6.08 10.53
N ALA A 6 11.68 6.18 9.79
CA ALA A 6 11.48 5.48 8.54
C ALA A 6 12.46 5.95 7.45
N ARG A 7 12.63 7.27 7.26
CA ARG A 7 13.60 7.83 6.30
C ARG A 7 15.01 7.26 6.49
N ALA A 8 15.46 7.13 7.73
CA ALA A 8 16.80 6.59 8.04
C ALA A 8 16.95 5.09 7.72
N ARG A 9 15.87 4.38 7.40
CA ARG A 9 15.84 2.94 7.15
C ARG A 9 15.34 2.56 5.75
N MET A 10 15.14 3.55 4.88
CA MET A 10 14.68 3.37 3.50
C MET A 10 15.70 3.93 2.51
N PRO A 11 16.92 3.36 2.43
CA PRO A 11 18.03 3.93 1.66
C PRO A 11 17.75 3.95 0.16
N VAL A 12 16.95 3.03 -0.38
CA VAL A 12 16.58 3.01 -1.80
C VAL A 12 15.68 4.22 -2.11
N LEU A 13 14.66 4.48 -1.30
CA LEU A 13 13.82 5.67 -1.49
C LEU A 13 14.61 6.97 -1.25
N ALA A 14 15.58 6.98 -0.35
CA ALA A 14 16.46 8.13 -0.17
C ALA A 14 17.26 8.45 -1.45
N ALA A 15 17.86 7.44 -2.06
CA ALA A 15 18.59 7.59 -3.33
C ALA A 15 17.69 8.03 -4.48
N LEU A 16 16.50 7.41 -4.61
CA LEU A 16 15.51 7.79 -5.62
C LEU A 16 15.00 9.22 -5.42
N LYS A 17 14.79 9.65 -4.17
CA LYS A 17 14.38 11.02 -3.85
C LYS A 17 15.44 12.04 -4.26
N GLU A 18 16.71 11.74 -4.02
CA GLU A 18 17.84 12.61 -4.42
C GLU A 18 17.92 12.76 -5.95
N GLU A 19 17.80 11.65 -6.69
CA GLU A 19 17.74 11.66 -8.15
C GLU A 19 16.52 12.43 -8.66
N ALA A 20 15.35 12.16 -8.06
CA ALA A 20 14.08 12.76 -8.44
C ALA A 20 14.02 14.29 -8.23
N LEU A 21 14.70 14.79 -7.19
CA LEU A 21 14.82 16.25 -6.96
C LEU A 21 15.46 16.99 -8.14
N ASN A 22 16.38 16.34 -8.83
CA ASN A 22 17.10 16.90 -9.97
C ASN A 22 16.39 16.67 -11.31
N THR A 23 15.79 15.47 -11.49
CA THR A 23 15.24 15.04 -12.79
C THR A 23 13.75 15.35 -12.94
N LYS A 24 12.99 15.47 -11.83
CA LYS A 24 11.54 15.72 -11.81
C LYS A 24 10.75 14.83 -12.78
N PRO A 25 10.93 13.49 -12.75
CA PRO A 25 10.36 12.59 -13.75
C PRO A 25 8.82 12.54 -13.73
N LEU A 26 8.17 13.00 -12.67
CA LEU A 26 6.73 13.05 -12.54
C LEU A 26 6.17 14.50 -12.58
N ALA A 27 6.94 15.45 -13.13
CA ALA A 27 6.48 16.84 -13.25
C ALA A 27 5.16 16.90 -14.07
N GLY A 28 4.15 17.57 -13.51
CA GLY A 28 2.82 17.70 -14.12
C GLY A 28 1.92 16.46 -13.97
N MET A 29 2.38 15.41 -13.34
CA MET A 29 1.56 14.23 -13.03
C MET A 29 0.75 14.44 -11.76
N LYS A 30 -0.45 13.86 -11.72
CA LYS A 30 -1.34 13.80 -10.57
C LYS A 30 -1.45 12.35 -10.11
N VAL A 31 -0.93 12.05 -8.93
CA VAL A 31 -0.88 10.70 -8.39
C VAL A 31 -1.97 10.52 -7.33
N ALA A 32 -2.94 9.65 -7.59
CA ALA A 32 -3.88 9.17 -6.59
C ALA A 32 -3.37 7.87 -5.97
N GLY A 33 -3.17 7.86 -4.65
CA GLY A 33 -2.75 6.69 -3.90
C GLY A 33 -3.86 6.12 -3.03
N CYS A 34 -3.95 4.80 -3.00
CA CYS A 34 -4.76 4.04 -2.06
C CYS A 34 -3.89 2.94 -1.45
N LEU A 35 -3.02 3.35 -0.52
CA LEU A 35 -2.13 2.47 0.23
C LEU A 35 -2.20 2.79 1.72
N HIS A 36 -1.74 1.83 2.55
CA HIS A 36 -1.68 2.02 4.00
C HIS A 36 -0.95 3.31 4.39
N VAL A 37 -1.61 4.19 5.13
CA VAL A 37 -1.00 5.46 5.58
C VAL A 37 -0.15 5.19 6.83
N THR A 38 1.09 4.80 6.59
CA THR A 38 2.10 4.49 7.60
C THR A 38 3.30 5.42 7.47
N LYS A 39 4.22 5.36 8.44
CA LYS A 39 5.45 6.15 8.40
C LYS A 39 6.33 5.84 7.18
N GLU A 40 6.27 4.59 6.67
CA GLU A 40 6.98 4.18 5.47
C GLU A 40 6.35 4.77 4.21
N THR A 41 5.02 4.72 4.13
CA THR A 41 4.26 5.34 3.04
C THR A 41 4.45 6.86 3.01
N ALA A 42 4.62 7.50 4.16
CA ALA A 42 4.96 8.93 4.20
C ALA A 42 6.28 9.23 3.47
N VAL A 43 7.30 8.38 3.62
CA VAL A 43 8.56 8.52 2.87
C VAL A 43 8.37 8.32 1.36
N LEU A 44 7.50 7.39 0.96
CA LEU A 44 7.12 7.19 -0.44
C LEU A 44 6.41 8.44 -1.00
N ILE A 45 5.43 8.97 -0.28
CA ILE A 45 4.70 10.21 -0.66
C ILE A 45 5.68 11.37 -0.88
N GLU A 46 6.59 11.60 0.06
CA GLU A 46 7.63 12.61 -0.08
C GLU A 46 8.52 12.39 -1.31
N THR A 47 8.83 11.13 -1.62
CA THR A 47 9.67 10.77 -2.77
C THR A 47 8.94 11.07 -4.08
N ILE A 48 7.65 10.72 -4.18
CA ILE A 48 6.80 10.99 -5.34
C ILE A 48 6.61 12.51 -5.52
N ALA A 49 6.41 13.26 -4.43
CA ALA A 49 6.34 14.71 -4.47
C ALA A 49 7.68 15.36 -4.90
N ALA A 50 8.81 14.82 -4.41
CA ALA A 50 10.15 15.24 -4.84
C ALA A 50 10.36 14.99 -6.34
N ALA A 51 9.73 13.96 -6.91
CA ALA A 51 9.72 13.70 -8.35
C ALA A 51 8.86 14.71 -9.17
N GLY A 52 8.14 15.61 -8.51
CA GLY A 52 7.37 16.67 -9.14
C GLY A 52 5.89 16.40 -9.31
N ALA A 53 5.36 15.29 -8.77
CA ALA A 53 3.94 15.01 -8.83
C ALA A 53 3.14 15.79 -7.78
N GLU A 54 1.90 16.11 -8.14
CA GLU A 54 0.85 16.44 -7.17
C GLU A 54 0.26 15.16 -6.61
N ILE A 55 -0.19 15.14 -5.35
CA ILE A 55 -0.59 13.91 -4.65
C ILE A 55 -1.93 14.09 -3.95
N SER A 56 -2.79 13.08 -4.08
CA SER A 56 -3.96 12.86 -3.23
C SER A 56 -3.98 11.40 -2.78
N TRP A 57 -4.29 11.12 -1.50
CA TRP A 57 -4.06 9.82 -0.91
C TRP A 57 -5.16 9.39 0.05
N SER A 58 -5.59 8.13 -0.06
CA SER A 58 -6.46 7.43 0.88
C SER A 58 -5.79 6.18 1.44
N GLY A 59 -6.31 5.64 2.53
CA GLY A 59 -5.92 4.33 3.02
C GLY A 59 -6.57 3.21 2.21
N CYS A 60 -5.90 2.06 2.07
CA CYS A 60 -6.44 0.86 1.44
C CYS A 60 -7.10 -0.11 2.43
N ASN A 61 -7.12 0.23 3.71
CA ASN A 61 -7.76 -0.56 4.77
C ASN A 61 -8.24 0.35 5.90
N PRO A 62 -9.51 0.20 6.37
CA PRO A 62 -10.08 1.05 7.40
C PRO A 62 -9.35 1.07 8.74
N LEU A 63 -8.55 0.04 9.04
CA LEU A 63 -7.91 -0.16 10.34
C LEU A 63 -6.39 0.07 10.33
N SER A 64 -5.78 0.38 9.20
CA SER A 64 -4.32 0.41 9.09
C SER A 64 -3.68 1.79 9.19
N THR A 65 -4.45 2.86 9.04
CA THR A 65 -3.94 4.23 9.09
C THR A 65 -3.31 4.54 10.45
N GLN A 66 -2.11 5.14 10.43
CA GLN A 66 -1.48 5.76 11.59
C GLN A 66 -1.90 7.23 11.64
N ASP A 67 -2.84 7.58 12.51
CA ASP A 67 -3.47 8.91 12.52
C ASP A 67 -2.48 10.05 12.73
N ASP A 68 -1.45 9.83 13.54
CA ASP A 68 -0.38 10.81 13.76
C ASP A 68 0.45 11.05 12.49
N VAL A 69 0.62 10.03 11.65
CA VAL A 69 1.29 10.15 10.34
C VAL A 69 0.39 10.84 9.33
N ALA A 70 -0.90 10.45 9.28
CA ALA A 70 -1.88 11.10 8.40
C ALA A 70 -2.01 12.60 8.71
N ALA A 71 -2.12 12.96 9.99
CA ALA A 71 -2.19 14.35 10.43
C ALA A 71 -0.90 15.12 10.10
N TRP A 72 0.27 14.50 10.27
CA TRP A 72 1.53 15.11 9.90
C TRP A 72 1.62 15.37 8.40
N LEU A 73 1.28 14.41 7.55
CA LEU A 73 1.26 14.57 6.09
C LEU A 73 0.32 15.70 5.66
N ALA A 74 -0.88 15.78 6.27
CA ALA A 74 -1.82 16.87 6.00
C ALA A 74 -1.25 18.23 6.42
N ALA A 75 -0.53 18.31 7.55
CA ALA A 75 0.13 19.53 8.01
C ALA A 75 1.29 19.97 7.08
N GLU A 76 1.97 19.01 6.42
CA GLU A 76 2.96 19.28 5.38
C GLU A 76 2.34 19.70 4.03
N GLY A 77 1.01 19.74 3.93
CA GLY A 77 0.28 20.23 2.76
C GLY A 77 -0.15 19.14 1.75
N TYR A 78 0.00 17.87 2.09
CA TYR A 78 -0.49 16.77 1.24
C TYR A 78 -2.00 16.58 1.42
N SER A 79 -2.70 16.24 0.33
CA SER A 79 -4.13 15.90 0.35
C SER A 79 -4.31 14.46 0.86
N ILE A 80 -4.62 14.28 2.14
CA ILE A 80 -4.74 12.98 2.80
C ILE A 80 -6.18 12.78 3.28
N HIS A 81 -6.81 11.69 2.84
CA HIS A 81 -8.15 11.28 3.17
C HIS A 81 -8.10 9.89 3.85
N ALA A 82 -7.64 9.82 5.09
CA ALA A 82 -7.47 8.57 5.82
C ALA A 82 -7.43 8.78 7.33
N TRP A 83 -8.10 7.89 8.07
CA TRP A 83 -8.01 7.77 9.54
C TRP A 83 -8.25 6.33 9.98
N HIS A 84 -7.85 5.99 11.17
CA HIS A 84 -8.05 4.67 11.76
C HIS A 84 -9.49 4.49 12.22
N GLY A 85 -10.09 3.33 11.93
CA GLY A 85 -11.44 3.00 12.38
C GLY A 85 -12.55 3.54 11.49
N GLN A 86 -12.28 3.73 10.20
CA GLN A 86 -13.28 4.11 9.21
C GLN A 86 -14.40 3.06 9.12
N SER A 87 -15.64 3.53 8.94
CA SER A 87 -16.72 2.68 8.43
C SER A 87 -16.47 2.33 6.96
N VAL A 88 -17.22 1.37 6.42
CA VAL A 88 -17.15 1.04 4.98
C VAL A 88 -17.54 2.25 4.12
N GLU A 89 -18.52 3.02 4.56
CA GLU A 89 -18.95 4.25 3.90
C GLU A 89 -17.84 5.31 3.87
N ASP A 90 -17.19 5.56 5.02
CA ASP A 90 -16.07 6.50 5.12
C ASP A 90 -14.88 6.07 4.25
N PHE A 91 -14.60 4.76 4.22
CA PHE A 91 -13.53 4.21 3.40
C PHE A 91 -13.72 4.54 1.91
N TYR A 92 -14.90 4.25 1.36
CA TYR A 92 -15.19 4.57 -0.04
C TYR A 92 -15.33 6.08 -0.28
N TRP A 93 -15.83 6.84 0.69
CA TRP A 93 -15.84 8.30 0.61
C TRP A 93 -14.40 8.86 0.49
N CYS A 94 -13.45 8.33 1.23
CA CYS A 94 -12.04 8.72 1.14
C CYS A 94 -11.43 8.43 -0.23
N ILE A 95 -11.73 7.25 -0.80
CA ILE A 95 -11.30 6.90 -2.16
C ILE A 95 -11.92 7.88 -3.17
N ASP A 96 -13.22 8.17 -3.05
CA ASP A 96 -13.90 9.10 -3.94
C ASP A 96 -13.28 10.51 -3.85
N LYS A 97 -12.97 10.99 -2.65
CA LYS A 97 -12.27 12.27 -2.45
C LYS A 97 -10.87 12.28 -3.08
N THR A 98 -10.16 11.16 -3.02
CA THR A 98 -8.87 11.01 -3.68
C THR A 98 -9.02 11.08 -5.21
N LEU A 99 -10.11 10.55 -5.77
CA LEU A 99 -10.40 10.58 -7.21
C LEU A 99 -10.91 11.94 -7.72
N GLU A 100 -11.58 12.75 -6.89
CA GLU A 100 -11.98 14.13 -7.26
C GLU A 100 -10.79 15.00 -7.70
N PHE A 101 -9.59 14.61 -7.30
CA PHE A 101 -8.33 15.19 -7.72
C PHE A 101 -8.03 15.04 -9.23
N LYS A 102 -8.76 14.14 -9.94
CA LYS A 102 -8.59 13.80 -11.37
C LYS A 102 -7.17 13.31 -11.67
N PRO A 103 -6.82 12.13 -11.18
CA PRO A 103 -5.45 11.62 -11.29
C PRO A 103 -5.07 11.28 -12.73
N THR A 104 -3.78 11.35 -13.00
CA THR A 104 -3.16 10.80 -14.23
C THR A 104 -2.47 9.47 -13.99
N LEU A 105 -2.13 9.17 -12.71
CA LEU A 105 -1.54 7.91 -12.28
C LEU A 105 -2.23 7.42 -11.01
N THR A 106 -2.35 6.08 -10.87
CA THR A 106 -2.89 5.44 -9.67
C THR A 106 -1.86 4.53 -9.01
N LEU A 107 -1.77 4.56 -7.68
CA LEU A 107 -1.06 3.57 -6.86
C LEU A 107 -2.07 2.91 -5.95
N ASP A 108 -2.22 1.58 -6.02
CA ASP A 108 -3.25 0.87 -5.27
C ASP A 108 -2.70 -0.37 -4.56
N ASP A 109 -3.38 -0.76 -3.50
CA ASP A 109 -3.11 -1.96 -2.73
C ASP A 109 -4.44 -2.67 -2.44
N GLY A 110 -4.74 -3.68 -3.26
CA GLY A 110 -6.00 -4.42 -3.24
C GLY A 110 -6.96 -4.05 -4.38
N ALA A 111 -6.60 -3.09 -5.21
CA ALA A 111 -7.32 -2.63 -6.40
C ALA A 111 -8.69 -1.96 -6.10
N ASP A 112 -8.94 -1.45 -4.88
CA ASP A 112 -10.23 -0.83 -4.57
C ASP A 112 -10.38 0.54 -5.28
N LEU A 113 -9.35 1.36 -5.33
CA LEU A 113 -9.35 2.62 -6.07
C LEU A 113 -9.45 2.36 -7.58
N ILE A 114 -8.68 1.42 -8.11
CA ILE A 114 -8.70 1.10 -9.54
C ILE A 114 -10.08 0.57 -9.95
N VAL A 115 -10.67 -0.37 -9.17
CA VAL A 115 -12.02 -0.89 -9.45
C VAL A 115 -13.06 0.24 -9.38
N ARG A 116 -12.93 1.17 -8.44
CA ARG A 116 -13.81 2.33 -8.32
C ARG A 116 -13.77 3.21 -9.58
N VAL A 117 -12.57 3.46 -10.12
CA VAL A 117 -12.36 4.19 -11.39
C VAL A 117 -12.91 3.44 -12.60
N HIS A 118 -12.97 2.13 -12.59
CA HIS A 118 -13.53 1.35 -13.70
C HIS A 118 -15.04 1.15 -13.60
N GLY A 119 -15.63 1.41 -12.43
CA GLY A 119 -17.05 1.24 -12.13
C GLY A 119 -17.76 2.56 -11.85
N GLU A 120 -18.03 2.81 -10.57
CA GLU A 120 -18.89 3.91 -10.10
C GLU A 120 -18.30 5.32 -10.34
N LYS A 121 -17.01 5.43 -10.57
CA LYS A 121 -16.28 6.68 -10.82
C LYS A 121 -15.59 6.69 -12.19
N SER A 122 -16.26 6.09 -13.18
CA SER A 122 -15.67 5.90 -14.51
C SER A 122 -15.40 7.20 -15.26
N GLU A 123 -15.96 8.30 -14.84
CA GLU A 123 -15.68 9.65 -15.34
C GLU A 123 -14.24 10.10 -15.14
N TYR A 124 -13.50 9.46 -14.22
CA TYR A 124 -12.08 9.76 -13.99
C TYR A 124 -11.12 8.88 -14.78
N ALA A 125 -11.61 7.79 -15.39
CA ALA A 125 -10.76 6.81 -16.07
C ALA A 125 -10.01 7.37 -17.29
N ASP A 126 -10.66 8.25 -18.05
CA ASP A 126 -10.11 8.80 -19.29
C ASP A 126 -8.84 9.65 -19.09
N GLY A 127 -8.66 10.20 -17.89
CA GLY A 127 -7.48 10.96 -17.51
C GLY A 127 -6.30 10.11 -17.04
N VAL A 128 -6.53 8.85 -16.69
CA VAL A 128 -5.51 7.97 -16.14
C VAL A 128 -4.71 7.29 -17.24
N ILE A 129 -3.40 7.51 -17.26
CA ILE A 129 -2.47 6.93 -18.25
C ILE A 129 -1.89 5.60 -17.80
N GLY A 130 -1.95 5.27 -16.51
CA GLY A 130 -1.46 4.02 -15.96
C GLY A 130 -1.55 3.95 -14.44
N GLY A 131 -1.26 2.77 -13.90
CA GLY A 131 -1.26 2.54 -12.46
C GLY A 131 -0.27 1.49 -12.00
N THR A 132 -0.19 1.31 -10.70
CA THR A 132 0.56 0.23 -10.04
C THR A 132 -0.32 -0.47 -9.02
N GLU A 133 -0.10 -1.77 -8.83
CA GLU A 133 -0.80 -2.58 -7.82
C GLU A 133 0.21 -3.31 -6.94
N GLU A 134 0.06 -3.11 -5.64
CA GLU A 134 0.99 -3.57 -4.60
C GLU A 134 0.83 -5.05 -4.27
N THR A 135 -0.40 -5.63 -4.34
CA THR A 135 -0.69 -6.88 -3.65
C THR A 135 -1.31 -7.97 -4.53
N THR A 136 -1.09 -9.22 -4.13
CA THR A 136 -1.53 -10.42 -4.86
C THR A 136 -3.03 -10.42 -5.16
N THR A 137 -3.88 -10.07 -4.19
CA THR A 137 -5.33 -10.06 -4.37
C THR A 137 -5.78 -9.01 -5.37
N GLY A 138 -5.18 -7.81 -5.34
CA GLY A 138 -5.43 -6.76 -6.32
C GLY A 138 -4.99 -7.16 -7.73
N VAL A 139 -3.78 -7.71 -7.87
CA VAL A 139 -3.29 -8.23 -9.17
C VAL A 139 -4.24 -9.30 -9.75
N HIS A 140 -4.79 -10.19 -8.92
CA HIS A 140 -5.77 -11.17 -9.38
C HIS A 140 -7.06 -10.52 -9.89
N ARG A 141 -7.58 -9.48 -9.20
CA ARG A 141 -8.75 -8.71 -9.64
C ARG A 141 -8.47 -8.03 -10.99
N LEU A 142 -7.33 -7.36 -11.12
CA LEU A 142 -6.95 -6.66 -12.34
C LEU A 142 -6.71 -7.60 -13.53
N ARG A 143 -6.13 -8.77 -13.30
CA ARG A 143 -6.01 -9.81 -14.33
C ARG A 143 -7.37 -10.34 -14.79
N ALA A 144 -8.34 -10.47 -13.88
CA ALA A 144 -9.70 -10.84 -14.24
C ALA A 144 -10.36 -9.76 -15.11
N MET A 145 -10.23 -8.49 -14.71
CA MET A 145 -10.71 -7.33 -15.49
C MET A 145 -10.04 -7.26 -16.86
N GLY A 146 -8.73 -7.48 -16.94
CA GLY A 146 -8.01 -7.50 -18.21
C GLY A 146 -8.49 -8.62 -19.16
N LYS A 147 -8.77 -9.82 -18.62
CA LYS A 147 -9.34 -10.93 -19.39
C LYS A 147 -10.76 -10.66 -19.88
N ALA A 148 -11.56 -9.93 -19.11
CA ALA A 148 -12.90 -9.51 -19.48
C ALA A 148 -12.91 -8.36 -20.51
N GLY A 149 -11.79 -7.67 -20.71
CA GLY A 149 -11.69 -6.48 -21.55
C GLY A 149 -12.14 -5.18 -20.85
N ASP A 150 -12.32 -5.23 -19.54
CA ASP A 150 -12.83 -4.09 -18.75
C ASP A 150 -11.73 -3.15 -18.27
N LEU A 151 -10.45 -3.58 -18.30
CA LEU A 151 -9.33 -2.78 -17.83
C LEU A 151 -8.99 -1.67 -18.85
N LYS A 152 -9.24 -0.41 -18.49
CA LYS A 152 -9.16 0.74 -19.40
C LYS A 152 -7.75 1.31 -19.57
N TYR A 153 -6.84 1.04 -18.63
CA TYR A 153 -5.46 1.53 -18.68
C TYR A 153 -4.48 0.47 -18.14
N PRO A 154 -3.20 0.53 -18.52
CA PRO A 154 -2.20 -0.44 -18.08
C PRO A 154 -1.92 -0.29 -16.57
N VAL A 155 -1.75 -1.42 -15.89
CA VAL A 155 -1.36 -1.45 -14.47
C VAL A 155 -0.14 -2.35 -14.28
N ILE A 156 0.90 -1.82 -13.67
CA ILE A 156 2.12 -2.56 -13.34
C ILE A 156 1.88 -3.35 -12.05
N ALA A 157 2.05 -4.67 -12.12
CA ALA A 157 1.97 -5.55 -10.96
C ALA A 157 3.28 -5.47 -10.14
N VAL A 158 3.40 -4.48 -9.27
CA VAL A 158 4.55 -4.31 -8.38
C VAL A 158 4.71 -5.52 -7.46
N ASN A 159 3.58 -6.12 -7.05
CA ASN A 159 3.59 -7.36 -6.28
C ASN A 159 4.42 -8.48 -6.92
N ASP A 160 4.51 -8.53 -8.24
CA ASP A 160 5.16 -9.63 -8.96
C ASP A 160 6.68 -9.42 -9.13
N ALA A 161 7.22 -8.30 -8.65
CA ALA A 161 8.67 -8.11 -8.55
C ALA A 161 9.25 -9.10 -7.52
N ILE A 162 10.35 -9.78 -7.88
CA ILE A 162 11.00 -10.78 -7.00
C ILE A 162 11.34 -10.18 -5.63
N THR A 163 11.83 -8.96 -5.60
CA THR A 163 12.14 -8.24 -4.36
C THR A 163 10.90 -7.89 -3.53
N LYS A 164 9.69 -7.97 -4.09
CA LYS A 164 8.44 -7.76 -3.37
C LYS A 164 7.81 -9.09 -2.95
N TRP A 165 7.33 -9.91 -3.88
CA TRP A 165 6.51 -11.07 -3.54
C TRP A 165 7.29 -12.22 -2.89
N ASP A 166 8.54 -12.45 -3.31
CA ASP A 166 9.40 -13.51 -2.77
C ASP A 166 10.19 -13.07 -1.53
N PHE A 167 10.29 -11.78 -1.29
CA PHE A 167 10.94 -11.22 -0.11
C PHE A 167 9.93 -10.67 0.91
N ASP A 168 9.20 -9.60 0.60
CA ASP A 168 8.32 -8.96 1.56
C ASP A 168 7.12 -9.83 1.96
N ASN A 169 6.44 -10.46 1.01
CA ASN A 169 5.29 -11.33 1.33
C ASN A 169 5.68 -12.53 2.21
N VAL A 170 6.92 -13.00 2.15
CA VAL A 170 7.43 -14.07 3.01
C VAL A 170 7.95 -13.50 4.34
N TYR A 171 8.96 -12.65 4.27
CA TYR A 171 9.71 -12.22 5.46
C TYR A 171 9.02 -11.09 6.21
N GLY A 172 8.49 -10.09 5.51
CA GLY A 172 7.79 -8.96 6.10
C GLY A 172 6.44 -9.38 6.71
N THR A 173 5.59 -10.02 5.92
CA THR A 173 4.28 -10.50 6.37
C THR A 173 4.42 -11.54 7.50
N GLY A 174 5.36 -12.46 7.38
CA GLY A 174 5.62 -13.46 8.42
C GLY A 174 6.02 -12.82 9.75
N GLN A 175 6.92 -11.85 9.73
CA GLN A 175 7.35 -11.13 10.91
C GLN A 175 6.21 -10.30 11.51
N SER A 176 5.52 -9.49 10.71
CA SER A 176 4.44 -8.61 11.16
C SER A 176 3.27 -9.37 11.75
N THR A 177 2.92 -10.54 11.18
CA THR A 177 1.85 -11.40 11.70
C THR A 177 2.18 -11.88 13.11
N ILE A 178 3.39 -12.39 13.33
CA ILE A 178 3.82 -12.86 14.66
C ILE A 178 3.92 -11.70 15.64
N ASP A 179 4.46 -10.54 15.23
CA ASP A 179 4.52 -9.32 16.05
C ASP A 179 3.11 -8.89 16.49
N GLY A 180 2.15 -8.89 15.56
CA GLY A 180 0.75 -8.56 15.87
C GLY A 180 0.11 -9.52 16.87
N ILE A 181 0.33 -10.83 16.71
CA ILE A 181 -0.17 -11.86 17.65
C ILE A 181 0.41 -11.62 19.05
N LEU A 182 1.71 -11.42 19.14
CA LEU A 182 2.39 -11.20 20.43
C LEU A 182 1.89 -9.93 21.13
N ARG A 183 1.74 -8.83 20.39
CA ARG A 183 1.23 -7.56 20.95
C ARG A 183 -0.22 -7.68 21.41
N ALA A 184 -1.07 -8.40 20.66
CA ALA A 184 -2.48 -8.54 20.97
C ALA A 184 -2.74 -9.50 22.13
N THR A 185 -1.90 -10.50 22.35
CA THR A 185 -2.21 -11.63 23.24
C THR A 185 -1.18 -11.84 24.35
N SER A 186 0.05 -11.39 24.17
CA SER A 186 1.21 -11.70 25.03
C SER A 186 1.43 -13.22 25.22
N VAL A 187 0.98 -14.06 24.28
CA VAL A 187 1.06 -15.53 24.40
C VAL A 187 2.50 -16.03 24.22
N LEU A 188 2.88 -17.02 24.99
CA LEU A 188 4.10 -17.80 24.71
C LEU A 188 3.81 -18.76 23.54
N ILE A 189 4.45 -18.52 22.40
CA ILE A 189 4.27 -19.32 21.17
C ILE A 189 4.92 -20.69 21.30
N ALA A 190 6.06 -20.79 21.99
CA ALA A 190 6.79 -22.04 22.14
C ALA A 190 5.92 -23.16 22.72
N GLY A 191 5.97 -24.34 22.10
CA GLY A 191 5.20 -25.52 22.45
C GLY A 191 3.71 -25.48 22.11
N LYS A 192 3.22 -24.39 21.52
CA LYS A 192 1.82 -24.30 21.05
C LYS A 192 1.65 -24.95 19.69
N THR A 193 0.46 -25.48 19.41
CA THR A 193 0.03 -25.84 18.06
C THR A 193 -0.38 -24.56 17.32
N PHE A 194 0.27 -24.32 16.20
CA PHE A 194 0.05 -23.13 15.38
C PHE A 194 -0.45 -23.58 13.98
N VAL A 195 -1.71 -23.31 13.69
CA VAL A 195 -2.32 -23.70 12.41
C VAL A 195 -2.26 -22.54 11.42
N VAL A 196 -1.67 -22.79 10.26
CA VAL A 196 -1.62 -21.82 9.16
C VAL A 196 -2.57 -22.28 8.04
N ALA A 197 -3.66 -21.57 7.85
CA ALA A 197 -4.61 -21.83 6.77
C ALA A 197 -4.13 -21.17 5.47
N GLY A 198 -3.61 -21.98 4.53
CA GLY A 198 -2.97 -21.54 3.29
C GLY A 198 -1.45 -21.58 3.39
N TYR A 199 -0.78 -22.03 2.30
CA TYR A 199 0.67 -22.22 2.29
C TYR A 199 1.33 -21.59 1.05
N GLY A 200 0.84 -20.39 0.68
CA GLY A 200 1.48 -19.49 -0.29
C GLY A 200 2.66 -18.72 0.35
N HIS A 201 3.15 -17.67 -0.28
CA HIS A 201 4.31 -16.90 0.22
C HIS A 201 4.09 -16.38 1.66
N CYS A 202 2.97 -15.72 1.92
CA CYS A 202 2.64 -15.24 3.27
C CYS A 202 2.54 -16.37 4.28
N GLY A 203 1.78 -17.45 3.94
CA GLY A 203 1.61 -18.58 4.85
C GLY A 203 2.93 -19.30 5.17
N LYS A 204 3.81 -19.47 4.19
CA LYS A 204 5.17 -20.01 4.40
C LYS A 204 5.98 -19.12 5.34
N GLY A 205 5.90 -17.80 5.16
CA GLY A 205 6.58 -16.84 6.02
C GLY A 205 6.10 -16.90 7.46
N VAL A 206 4.78 -16.94 7.66
CA VAL A 206 4.16 -17.08 9.00
C VAL A 206 4.57 -18.41 9.65
N ALA A 207 4.48 -19.54 8.92
CA ALA A 207 4.87 -20.86 9.41
C ALA A 207 6.34 -20.88 9.84
N MET A 208 7.23 -20.37 9.00
CA MET A 208 8.66 -20.29 9.29
C MET A 208 8.96 -19.48 10.58
N ARG A 209 8.28 -18.35 10.78
CA ARG A 209 8.46 -17.52 11.98
C ARG A 209 7.90 -18.20 13.22
N ALA A 210 6.70 -18.77 13.13
CA ALA A 210 6.09 -19.50 14.25
C ALA A 210 6.95 -20.69 14.67
N GLN A 211 7.46 -21.48 13.72
CA GLN A 211 8.38 -22.58 13.98
C GLN A 211 9.69 -22.11 14.63
N GLY A 212 10.26 -21.01 14.13
CA GLY A 212 11.46 -20.39 14.72
C GLY A 212 11.29 -19.92 16.16
N MET A 213 10.04 -19.68 16.58
CA MET A 213 9.68 -19.37 17.96
C MET A 213 9.24 -20.60 18.78
N GLY A 214 9.45 -21.80 18.26
CA GLY A 214 9.21 -23.05 18.98
C GLY A 214 7.78 -23.58 18.92
N ALA A 215 6.94 -23.09 18.00
CA ALA A 215 5.63 -23.67 17.76
C ALA A 215 5.69 -25.01 17.05
N ASN A 216 4.66 -25.84 17.26
CA ASN A 216 4.32 -26.99 16.42
C ASN A 216 3.38 -26.50 15.30
N VAL A 217 3.90 -26.30 14.07
CA VAL A 217 3.16 -25.71 12.94
C VAL A 217 2.57 -26.81 12.06
#